data_8b41b0e54071063151beca7e8cb1319b
#
_entry.id   8b41b0e54071063151beca7e8cb1319b
#
_cell.length_a   1.000
_cell.length_b   1.000
_cell.length_c   1.000
_cell.angle_alpha   90.00
_cell.angle_beta   90.00
_cell.angle_gamma   90.00
#
_symmetry.space_group_name_H-M   'P 1'
#
loop_
_entity.id
_entity.type
_entity.pdbx_description
1 polymer ?
#
loop_
_entity_poly.entity_id
_entity_poly.type
_entity_poly.pdbx_seq_one_letter_code
_entity_poly.pdbx_strand_id
1 'polypeptide(L)'
;MRPHKISRMGMSRTFQIVKPFPEMSVLDNVMMGAFSGHANAKDARRAAMRALEIVKFDGWADRRAGDLPVAGRKRLEVAKVMACHPKLILLDEVMAGLTPSEHNEMIDAVRSIQTSGVSVVIIEHVMPVIMNLCDRIYVLHHGELICQGPPQAVIRNPEVVKAYLGEEFAL
;
A
#
# COMPACT_ATOMS: atom_id res chain seq x y z
N MET A 1 -14.22 -9.26 15.45
CA MET A 1 -15.08 -9.18 14.24
C MET A 1 -14.48 -10.09 13.15
N ARG A 2 -15.31 -10.70 12.26
CA ARG A 2 -14.77 -11.56 11.17
C ARG A 2 -14.21 -10.70 10.04
N PRO A 3 -13.09 -11.10 9.34
CA PRO A 3 -12.41 -10.29 8.34
C PRO A 3 -13.31 -9.76 7.21
N HIS A 4 -14.24 -10.58 6.70
CA HIS A 4 -15.16 -10.15 5.64
C HIS A 4 -16.13 -9.03 6.09
N LYS A 5 -16.47 -8.95 7.38
CA LYS A 5 -17.27 -7.85 7.92
C LYS A 5 -16.46 -6.56 7.98
N ILE A 6 -15.16 -6.63 8.34
CA ILE A 6 -14.24 -5.50 8.36
C ILE A 6 -14.08 -4.94 6.95
N SER A 7 -13.86 -5.82 5.96
CA SER A 7 -13.75 -5.42 4.55
C SER A 7 -15.02 -4.70 4.06
N ARG A 8 -16.21 -5.22 4.37
CA ARG A 8 -17.49 -4.57 4.01
C ARG A 8 -17.72 -3.22 4.69
N MET A 9 -17.06 -2.94 5.82
CA MET A 9 -17.07 -1.63 6.48
C MET A 9 -16.13 -0.62 5.79
N GLY A 10 -15.36 -1.07 4.78
CA GLY A 10 -14.47 -0.23 4.01
C GLY A 10 -13.04 -0.23 4.51
N MET A 11 -12.58 -1.23 5.25
CA MET A 11 -11.18 -1.39 5.63
C MET A 11 -10.57 -2.55 4.86
N SER A 12 -9.48 -2.29 4.12
CA SER A 12 -8.72 -3.30 3.39
C SER A 12 -7.26 -3.28 3.80
N ARG A 13 -6.58 -4.41 3.65
CA ARG A 13 -5.17 -4.57 4.02
C ARG A 13 -4.42 -5.32 2.93
N THR A 14 -3.19 -4.90 2.63
CA THR A 14 -2.23 -5.71 1.88
C THR A 14 -1.64 -6.80 2.76
N PHE A 15 -1.11 -7.85 2.11
CA PHE A 15 -0.34 -8.88 2.81
C PHE A 15 1.14 -8.71 2.49
N GLN A 16 1.98 -8.91 3.50
CA GLN A 16 3.44 -8.83 3.35
C GLN A 16 3.96 -9.80 2.27
N ILE A 17 3.40 -11.00 2.21
CA ILE A 17 3.72 -11.98 1.15
C ILE A 17 2.65 -11.89 0.06
N VAL A 18 3.05 -11.34 -1.08
CA VAL A 18 2.20 -11.22 -2.26
C VAL A 18 2.02 -12.58 -2.93
N LYS A 19 0.78 -13.07 -3.02
CA LYS A 19 0.42 -14.32 -3.71
C LYS A 19 -0.64 -14.04 -4.77
N PRO A 20 -0.25 -13.62 -5.98
CA PRO A 20 -1.20 -13.48 -7.09
C PRO A 20 -1.62 -14.86 -7.58
N PHE A 21 -2.71 -14.91 -8.35
CA PHE A 21 -3.06 -16.03 -9.20
C PHE A 21 -2.19 -15.96 -10.46
N PRO A 22 -1.12 -16.77 -10.59
CA PRO A 22 -0.07 -16.53 -11.59
C PRO A 22 -0.53 -16.75 -13.02
N GLU A 23 -1.51 -17.65 -13.23
CA GLU A 23 -2.06 -17.96 -14.56
C GLU A 23 -3.09 -16.94 -15.05
N MET A 24 -3.59 -16.08 -14.17
CA MET A 24 -4.56 -15.05 -14.51
C MET A 24 -3.85 -13.75 -14.93
N SER A 25 -4.57 -12.92 -15.69
CA SER A 25 -4.11 -11.58 -16.02
C SER A 25 -4.05 -10.70 -14.75
N VAL A 26 -3.34 -9.58 -14.83
CA VAL A 26 -3.33 -8.54 -13.79
C VAL A 26 -4.77 -8.07 -13.53
N LEU A 27 -5.53 -7.77 -14.58
CA LEU A 27 -6.91 -7.34 -14.47
C LEU A 27 -7.79 -8.37 -13.77
N ASP A 28 -7.69 -9.66 -14.14
CA ASP A 28 -8.50 -10.71 -13.53
C ASP A 28 -8.16 -10.89 -12.04
N ASN A 29 -6.88 -10.78 -11.68
CA ASN A 29 -6.45 -10.76 -10.28
C ASN A 29 -7.11 -9.62 -9.50
N VAL A 30 -7.18 -8.41 -10.07
CA VAL A 30 -7.80 -7.25 -9.41
C VAL A 30 -9.31 -7.41 -9.34
N MET A 31 -9.95 -8.01 -10.36
CA MET A 31 -11.37 -8.33 -10.36
C MET A 31 -11.77 -9.24 -9.18
N MET A 32 -10.89 -10.13 -8.72
CA MET A 32 -11.17 -10.96 -7.52
C MET A 32 -11.41 -10.08 -6.27
N GLY A 33 -10.70 -8.97 -6.13
CA GLY A 33 -10.98 -7.97 -5.09
C GLY A 33 -12.32 -7.25 -5.30
N ALA A 34 -12.59 -6.85 -6.54
CA ALA A 34 -13.80 -6.12 -6.91
C ALA A 34 -15.11 -6.92 -6.67
N PHE A 35 -15.08 -8.23 -6.76
CA PHE A 35 -16.25 -9.08 -6.46
C PHE A 35 -16.72 -9.00 -5.01
N SER A 36 -15.90 -8.46 -4.10
CA SER A 36 -16.34 -8.19 -2.73
C SER A 36 -17.49 -7.17 -2.64
N GLY A 37 -17.57 -6.25 -3.61
CA GLY A 37 -18.58 -5.19 -3.69
C GLY A 37 -19.49 -5.25 -4.92
N HIS A 38 -19.22 -6.11 -5.89
CA HIS A 38 -19.95 -6.19 -7.16
C HIS A 38 -20.43 -7.61 -7.46
N ALA A 39 -21.73 -7.76 -7.76
CA ALA A 39 -22.34 -9.07 -8.02
C ALA A 39 -22.13 -9.59 -9.44
N ASN A 40 -21.81 -8.72 -10.40
CA ASN A 40 -21.65 -9.11 -11.81
C ASN A 40 -20.26 -8.77 -12.35
N ALA A 41 -19.81 -9.52 -13.35
CA ALA A 41 -18.47 -9.42 -13.92
C ALA A 41 -18.22 -8.07 -14.62
N LYS A 42 -19.23 -7.45 -15.22
CA LYS A 42 -19.09 -6.18 -15.93
C LYS A 42 -18.74 -5.04 -14.96
N ASP A 43 -19.43 -4.97 -13.82
CA ASP A 43 -19.18 -3.96 -12.80
C ASP A 43 -17.87 -4.23 -12.05
N ALA A 44 -17.56 -5.49 -11.75
CA ALA A 44 -16.28 -5.89 -11.17
C ALA A 44 -15.10 -5.52 -12.09
N ARG A 45 -15.21 -5.75 -13.42
CA ARG A 45 -14.18 -5.36 -14.39
C ARG A 45 -13.98 -3.84 -14.42
N ARG A 46 -15.08 -3.07 -14.42
CA ARG A 46 -15.00 -1.60 -14.39
C ARG A 46 -14.32 -1.09 -13.12
N ALA A 47 -14.66 -1.67 -11.97
CA ALA A 47 -14.04 -1.32 -10.69
C ALA A 47 -12.56 -1.70 -10.65
N ALA A 48 -12.20 -2.87 -11.19
CA ALA A 48 -10.82 -3.32 -11.28
C ALA A 48 -9.97 -2.41 -12.18
N MET A 49 -10.49 -1.99 -13.35
CA MET A 49 -9.79 -1.06 -14.23
C MET A 49 -9.55 0.29 -13.53
N ARG A 50 -10.57 0.84 -12.87
CA ARG A 50 -10.39 2.08 -12.08
C ARG A 50 -9.34 1.93 -10.99
N ALA A 51 -9.29 0.79 -10.30
CA ALA A 51 -8.28 0.55 -9.29
C ALA A 51 -6.86 0.51 -9.91
N LEU A 52 -6.70 -0.12 -11.08
CA LEU A 52 -5.45 -0.14 -11.83
C LEU A 52 -5.03 1.28 -12.28
N GLU A 53 -5.96 2.08 -12.78
CA GLU A 53 -5.71 3.49 -13.15
C GLU A 53 -5.23 4.31 -11.95
N ILE A 54 -5.90 4.20 -10.80
CA ILE A 54 -5.51 4.91 -9.57
C ILE A 54 -4.08 4.56 -9.16
N VAL A 55 -3.70 3.29 -9.21
CA VAL A 55 -2.34 2.87 -8.85
C VAL A 55 -1.35 2.96 -10.03
N LYS A 56 -1.75 3.56 -11.17
CA LYS A 56 -0.93 3.74 -12.37
C LYS A 56 -0.38 2.41 -12.91
N PHE A 57 -1.22 1.40 -12.99
CA PHE A 57 -0.83 0.04 -13.40
C PHE A 57 -1.75 -0.55 -14.50
N ASP A 58 -2.60 0.27 -15.09
CA ASP A 58 -3.56 -0.07 -16.14
C ASP A 58 -2.89 -0.57 -17.42
N GLY A 59 -1.73 -0.03 -17.79
CA GLY A 59 -0.93 -0.49 -18.93
C GLY A 59 -0.42 -1.94 -18.81
N TRP A 60 -0.58 -2.58 -17.65
CA TRP A 60 -0.19 -3.97 -17.40
C TRP A 60 -1.41 -4.92 -17.29
N ALA A 61 -2.62 -4.42 -17.53
CA ALA A 61 -3.88 -5.12 -17.28
C ALA A 61 -3.95 -6.52 -17.89
N ASP A 62 -3.48 -6.67 -19.11
CA ASP A 62 -3.57 -7.93 -19.89
C ASP A 62 -2.36 -8.87 -19.66
N ARG A 63 -1.32 -8.43 -18.91
CA ARG A 63 -0.16 -9.28 -18.61
C ARG A 63 -0.52 -10.37 -17.61
N ARG A 64 0.14 -11.53 -17.74
CA ARG A 64 0.03 -12.60 -16.75
C ARG A 64 0.69 -12.14 -15.43
N ALA A 65 0.00 -12.36 -14.32
CA ALA A 65 0.52 -11.97 -13.01
C ALA A 65 1.78 -12.74 -12.59
N GLY A 66 1.96 -13.97 -13.12
CA GLY A 66 3.16 -14.78 -12.90
C GLY A 66 4.43 -14.17 -13.46
N ASP A 67 4.33 -13.38 -14.56
CA ASP A 67 5.45 -12.77 -15.27
C ASP A 67 5.86 -11.40 -14.66
N LEU A 68 5.15 -10.93 -13.64
CA LEU A 68 5.44 -9.65 -13.01
C LEU A 68 6.73 -9.68 -12.18
N PRO A 69 7.57 -8.64 -12.28
CA PRO A 69 8.67 -8.43 -11.34
C PRO A 69 8.13 -8.15 -9.92
N VAL A 70 9.01 -8.13 -8.94
CA VAL A 70 8.63 -7.93 -7.52
C VAL A 70 7.81 -6.64 -7.35
N ALA A 71 8.25 -5.53 -7.90
CA ALA A 71 7.54 -4.25 -7.85
C ALA A 71 6.14 -4.33 -8.47
N GLY A 72 6.01 -4.99 -9.62
CA GLY A 72 4.72 -5.21 -10.28
C GLY A 72 3.76 -6.05 -9.42
N ARG A 73 4.26 -7.11 -8.77
CA ARG A 73 3.44 -7.93 -7.87
C ARG A 73 2.95 -7.14 -6.66
N LYS A 74 3.80 -6.29 -6.07
CA LYS A 74 3.40 -5.41 -4.95
C LYS A 74 2.36 -4.39 -5.38
N ARG A 75 2.53 -3.77 -6.56
CA ARG A 75 1.55 -2.84 -7.11
C ARG A 75 0.21 -3.54 -7.43
N LEU A 76 0.26 -4.76 -7.95
CA LEU A 76 -0.93 -5.59 -8.15
C LEU A 76 -1.68 -5.83 -6.82
N GLU A 77 -0.98 -6.11 -5.72
CA GLU A 77 -1.61 -6.32 -4.41
C GLU A 77 -2.30 -5.04 -3.92
N VAL A 78 -1.68 -3.88 -4.11
CA VAL A 78 -2.30 -2.57 -3.80
C VAL A 78 -3.55 -2.35 -4.66
N ALA A 79 -3.50 -2.67 -5.97
CA ALA A 79 -4.66 -2.58 -6.85
C ALA A 79 -5.82 -3.50 -6.41
N LYS A 80 -5.52 -4.73 -5.99
CA LYS A 80 -6.52 -5.69 -5.49
C LYS A 80 -7.28 -5.13 -4.27
N VAL A 81 -6.58 -4.54 -3.31
CA VAL A 81 -7.23 -3.96 -2.12
C VAL A 81 -7.99 -2.67 -2.47
N MET A 82 -7.51 -1.88 -3.44
CA MET A 82 -8.24 -0.71 -3.96
C MET A 82 -9.56 -1.09 -4.61
N ALA A 83 -9.59 -2.19 -5.35
CA ALA A 83 -10.81 -2.68 -6.02
C ALA A 83 -11.92 -3.12 -5.04
N CYS A 84 -11.60 -3.29 -3.76
CA CYS A 84 -12.60 -3.55 -2.71
C CYS A 84 -13.37 -2.29 -2.26
N HIS A 85 -13.15 -1.12 -2.88
CA HIS A 85 -13.74 0.18 -2.51
C HIS A 85 -13.52 0.55 -1.05
N PRO A 86 -12.27 0.55 -0.57
CA PRO A 86 -11.97 0.86 0.82
C PRO A 86 -12.17 2.36 1.12
N LYS A 87 -12.47 2.66 2.39
CA LYS A 87 -12.34 3.99 3.00
C LYS A 87 -10.97 4.16 3.67
N LEU A 88 -10.40 3.04 4.09
CA LEU A 88 -9.10 2.95 4.75
C LEU A 88 -8.33 1.74 4.21
N ILE A 89 -7.08 1.98 3.80
CA ILE A 89 -6.14 0.92 3.42
C ILE A 89 -5.01 0.84 4.45
N LEU A 90 -4.68 -0.38 4.84
CA LEU A 90 -3.49 -0.70 5.63
C LEU A 90 -2.44 -1.30 4.69
N LEU A 91 -1.32 -0.61 4.51
CA LEU A 91 -0.18 -1.04 3.70
C LEU A 91 0.93 -1.55 4.62
N ASP A 92 1.32 -2.81 4.46
CA ASP A 92 2.28 -3.47 5.33
C ASP A 92 3.56 -3.80 4.53
N GLU A 93 4.63 -3.03 4.76
CA GLU A 93 5.94 -3.16 4.11
C GLU A 93 5.89 -3.30 2.58
N VAL A 94 5.08 -2.46 1.93
CA VAL A 94 4.90 -2.54 0.48
C VAL A 94 6.14 -2.10 -0.30
N MET A 95 7.09 -1.42 0.35
CA MET A 95 8.35 -0.97 -0.25
C MET A 95 9.49 -1.98 -0.12
N ALA A 96 9.36 -3.00 0.73
CA ALA A 96 10.43 -3.96 0.98
C ALA A 96 10.89 -4.67 -0.31
N GLY A 97 12.21 -4.66 -0.58
CA GLY A 97 12.80 -5.29 -1.75
C GLY A 97 12.65 -4.53 -3.07
N LEU A 98 12.18 -3.28 -3.04
CA LEU A 98 12.14 -2.38 -4.18
C LEU A 98 13.42 -1.55 -4.29
N THR A 99 13.78 -1.19 -5.51
CA THR A 99 14.84 -0.23 -5.80
C THR A 99 14.38 1.21 -5.51
N PRO A 100 15.29 2.20 -5.36
CA PRO A 100 14.93 3.60 -5.16
C PRO A 100 14.00 4.17 -6.26
N SER A 101 14.18 3.75 -7.51
CA SER A 101 13.29 4.14 -8.62
C SER A 101 11.87 3.57 -8.43
N GLU A 102 11.77 2.28 -8.06
CA GLU A 102 10.49 1.61 -7.81
C GLU A 102 9.78 2.17 -6.57
N HIS A 103 10.55 2.66 -5.55
CA HIS A 103 9.98 3.41 -4.42
C HIS A 103 9.22 4.65 -4.92
N ASN A 104 9.81 5.45 -5.81
CA ASN A 104 9.16 6.65 -6.33
C ASN A 104 7.86 6.32 -7.06
N GLU A 105 7.85 5.27 -7.87
CA GLU A 105 6.64 4.82 -8.56
C GLU A 105 5.55 4.34 -7.57
N MET A 106 5.92 3.66 -6.50
CA MET A 106 4.97 3.23 -5.47
C MET A 106 4.48 4.41 -4.64
N ILE A 107 5.34 5.38 -4.31
CA ILE A 107 4.96 6.64 -3.66
C ILE A 107 3.89 7.35 -4.49
N ASP A 108 4.09 7.47 -5.78
CA ASP A 108 3.13 8.08 -6.69
C ASP A 108 1.79 7.34 -6.72
N ALA A 109 1.82 6.01 -6.70
CA ALA A 109 0.61 5.19 -6.63
C ALA A 109 -0.15 5.44 -5.31
N VAL A 110 0.56 5.46 -4.17
CA VAL A 110 -0.05 5.72 -2.85
C VAL A 110 -0.61 7.15 -2.77
N ARG A 111 0.07 8.16 -3.31
CA ARG A 111 -0.44 9.53 -3.40
C ARG A 111 -1.73 9.61 -4.23
N SER A 112 -1.79 8.87 -5.33
CA SER A 112 -3.02 8.80 -6.14
C SER A 112 -4.18 8.19 -5.36
N ILE A 113 -3.92 7.20 -4.52
CA ILE A 113 -4.91 6.62 -3.59
C ILE A 113 -5.40 7.69 -2.60
N GLN A 114 -4.49 8.42 -1.96
CA GLN A 114 -4.85 9.50 -1.01
C GLN A 114 -5.69 10.58 -1.71
N THR A 115 -5.29 11.00 -2.91
CA THR A 115 -6.02 11.99 -3.72
C THR A 115 -7.42 11.51 -4.11
N SER A 116 -7.63 10.19 -4.22
CA SER A 116 -8.96 9.61 -4.48
C SER A 116 -9.88 9.63 -3.24
N GLY A 117 -9.42 10.16 -2.09
CA GLY A 117 -10.19 10.29 -0.86
C GLY A 117 -10.11 9.07 0.08
N VAL A 118 -9.21 8.15 -0.18
CA VAL A 118 -8.97 6.96 0.67
C VAL A 118 -7.90 7.26 1.70
N SER A 119 -8.20 7.02 2.97
CA SER A 119 -7.19 7.11 4.05
C SER A 119 -6.19 5.96 3.95
N VAL A 120 -4.91 6.24 4.22
CA VAL A 120 -3.85 5.25 4.17
C VAL A 120 -3.12 5.20 5.52
N VAL A 121 -2.99 4.01 6.08
CA VAL A 121 -2.04 3.72 7.15
C VAL A 121 -0.95 2.83 6.57
N ILE A 122 0.30 3.23 6.71
CA ILE A 122 1.45 2.49 6.18
C ILE A 122 2.38 2.09 7.32
N ILE A 123 2.81 0.83 7.32
CA ILE A 123 3.88 0.33 8.19
C ILE A 123 5.11 0.22 7.31
N GLU A 124 6.12 1.01 7.62
CA GLU A 124 7.36 1.09 6.84
C GLU A 124 8.56 1.46 7.71
N HIS A 125 9.75 1.12 7.23
CA HIS A 125 11.02 1.50 7.84
C HIS A 125 11.92 2.30 6.86
N VAL A 126 11.45 2.56 5.64
CA VAL A 126 12.17 3.33 4.61
C VAL A 126 11.90 4.82 4.81
N MET A 127 12.83 5.53 5.47
CA MET A 127 12.65 6.94 5.85
C MET A 127 12.25 7.86 4.70
N PRO A 128 12.87 7.81 3.49
CA PRO A 128 12.44 8.65 2.37
C PRO A 128 10.96 8.46 2.00
N VAL A 129 10.43 7.25 2.10
CA VAL A 129 9.02 6.95 1.84
C VAL A 129 8.13 7.57 2.89
N ILE A 130 8.45 7.35 4.17
CA ILE A 130 7.70 7.86 5.32
C ILE A 130 7.62 9.39 5.25
N MET A 131 8.77 10.05 5.02
CA MET A 131 8.86 11.51 4.93
C MET A 131 8.08 12.11 3.77
N ASN A 132 7.91 11.35 2.68
CA ASN A 132 7.20 11.80 1.49
C ASN A 132 5.69 11.55 1.53
N LEU A 133 5.23 10.53 2.25
CA LEU A 133 3.84 10.07 2.21
C LEU A 133 3.02 10.41 3.45
N CYS A 134 3.65 10.52 4.63
CA CYS A 134 2.91 10.56 5.88
C CYS A 134 2.67 12.00 6.35
N ASP A 135 1.43 12.30 6.72
CA ASP A 135 1.07 13.54 7.44
C ASP A 135 1.41 13.42 8.94
N ARG A 136 1.35 12.18 9.46
CA ARG A 136 1.62 11.88 10.87
C ARG A 136 2.29 10.51 11.00
N ILE A 137 3.27 10.43 11.89
CA ILE A 137 4.02 9.21 12.20
C ILE A 137 3.79 8.81 13.65
N TYR A 138 3.68 7.51 13.88
CA TYR A 138 3.71 6.86 15.19
C TYR A 138 4.90 5.91 15.20
N VAL A 139 5.86 6.15 16.11
CA VAL A 139 7.08 5.34 16.21
C VAL A 139 6.93 4.34 17.33
N LEU A 140 6.98 3.06 16.97
CA LEU A 140 6.92 1.95 17.90
C LEU A 140 8.31 1.35 18.09
N HIS A 141 8.70 1.10 19.34
CA HIS A 141 9.94 0.40 19.70
C HIS A 141 9.66 -0.60 20.81
N HIS A 142 10.04 -1.87 20.59
CA HIS A 142 9.71 -2.97 21.51
C HIS A 142 8.24 -3.05 21.94
N GLY A 143 7.30 -2.68 21.05
CA GLY A 143 5.86 -2.69 21.33
C GLY A 143 5.33 -1.47 22.05
N GLU A 144 6.16 -0.50 22.39
CA GLU A 144 5.79 0.76 23.04
C GLU A 144 5.82 1.93 22.06
N LEU A 145 4.90 2.88 22.21
CA LEU A 145 4.88 4.12 21.44
C LEU A 145 5.89 5.10 22.05
N ILE A 146 7.03 5.30 21.39
CA ILE A 146 8.08 6.19 21.87
C ILE A 146 7.94 7.63 21.34
N CYS A 147 7.31 7.84 20.20
CA CYS A 147 7.11 9.17 19.63
C CYS A 147 5.92 9.19 18.67
N GLN A 148 5.28 10.36 18.53
CA GLN A 148 4.28 10.61 17.49
C GLN A 148 4.27 12.08 17.08
N GLY A 149 3.97 12.35 15.82
CA GLY A 149 3.88 13.72 15.31
C GLY A 149 4.03 13.83 13.80
N PRO A 150 4.14 15.05 13.29
CA PRO A 150 4.47 15.27 11.88
C PRO A 150 5.91 14.79 11.60
N PRO A 151 6.22 14.37 10.36
CA PRO A 151 7.51 13.77 10.01
C PRO A 151 8.71 14.57 10.48
N GLN A 152 8.70 15.89 10.30
CA GLN A 152 9.81 16.80 10.66
C GLN A 152 10.09 16.87 12.17
N ALA A 153 9.07 16.66 13.01
CA ALA A 153 9.24 16.61 14.46
C ALA A 153 9.78 15.25 14.89
N VAL A 154 9.29 14.17 14.28
CA VAL A 154 9.64 12.79 14.62
C VAL A 154 11.11 12.50 14.33
N ILE A 155 11.66 12.91 13.17
CA ILE A 155 13.06 12.66 12.81
C ILE A 155 14.08 13.41 13.71
N ARG A 156 13.63 14.46 14.43
CA ARG A 156 14.47 15.21 15.37
C ARG A 156 14.37 14.73 16.80
N ASN A 157 13.50 13.75 17.07
CA ASN A 157 13.33 13.22 18.41
C ASN A 157 14.55 12.35 18.79
N PRO A 158 15.27 12.64 19.89
CA PRO A 158 16.48 11.91 20.29
C PRO A 158 16.24 10.39 20.48
N GLU A 159 15.08 9.99 20.99
CA GLU A 159 14.73 8.57 21.18
C GLU A 159 14.55 7.86 19.83
N VAL A 160 13.97 8.53 18.84
CA VAL A 160 13.82 8.00 17.48
C VAL A 160 15.18 7.88 16.79
N VAL A 161 16.02 8.93 16.91
CA VAL A 161 17.38 8.91 16.37
C VAL A 161 18.17 7.74 16.95
N LYS A 162 18.16 7.56 18.27
CA LYS A 162 18.85 6.47 18.94
C LYS A 162 18.31 5.08 18.53
N ALA A 163 17.00 4.93 18.37
CA ALA A 163 16.37 3.64 18.10
C ALA A 163 16.47 3.20 16.62
N TYR A 164 16.46 4.14 15.67
CA TYR A 164 16.27 3.85 14.24
C TYR A 164 17.30 4.44 13.30
N LEU A 165 17.91 5.57 13.64
CA LEU A 165 18.79 6.32 12.72
C LEU A 165 20.29 6.17 13.04
N GLY A 166 20.63 5.68 14.22
CA GLY A 166 22.01 5.53 14.67
C GLY A 166 22.69 6.88 15.00
N GLU A 167 23.95 6.82 15.47
CA GLU A 167 24.70 8.00 15.89
C GLU A 167 25.07 8.96 14.73
N GLU A 168 25.04 8.49 13.47
CA GLU A 168 25.37 9.31 12.30
C GLU A 168 24.35 10.41 11.99
N PHE A 169 23.15 10.36 12.55
CA PHE A 169 22.09 11.37 12.38
C PHE A 169 21.88 12.28 13.60
N ALA A 170 22.71 12.17 14.62
CA ALA A 170 22.73 13.09 15.76
C ALA A 170 23.41 14.40 15.31
N LEU A 171 22.61 15.38 14.87
CA LEU A 171 23.04 16.76 14.58
C LEU A 171 22.90 17.61 15.83
#